data_e1ad552284845f01a85c1eda41616bec
#
_entry.id   e1ad552284845f01a85c1eda41616bec
#
_cell.length_a   1.000
_cell.length_b   1.000
_cell.length_c   1.000
_cell.angle_alpha   90.00
_cell.angle_beta   90.00
_cell.angle_gamma   90.00
#
_symmetry.space_group_name_H-M   'P 1'
#
loop_
_entity.id
_entity.type
_entity.pdbx_description
1 polymer ?
#
loop_
_entity_poly.entity_id
_entity_poly.type
_entity_poly.pdbx_seq_one_letter_code
_entity_poly.pdbx_strand_id
1 'polypeptide(L)'
;MKYSANSVWENKDQYDIAVVGAGHAGCEAALACARLGFKTVMFTVSVDSIALMPCNPNIGGSSKGHLVKEIDALGGEMGKVIDKTFIQSKMLNQSKGPAVHSLRAQADKSDYSKEMRRVLEEQDNLDIRQMEVTDIIADDPNESGIRKIKGVQTYSGAIYPCKAVILCT
;
A
#
# COMPACT_ATOMS: atom_id res chain seq x y z
N MET A 1 23.29 -19.05 18.42
CA MET A 1 24.04 -17.82 18.67
C MET A 1 23.09 -16.84 19.30
N LYS A 2 23.26 -16.49 20.59
CA LYS A 2 22.46 -15.44 21.23
C LYS A 2 23.08 -14.10 20.82
N TYR A 3 22.39 -13.36 19.98
CA TYR A 3 22.76 -11.96 19.73
C TYR A 3 22.56 -11.18 21.04
N SER A 4 23.63 -10.53 21.52
CA SER A 4 23.55 -9.67 22.68
C SER A 4 22.65 -8.47 22.36
N ALA A 5 21.75 -8.14 23.28
CA ALA A 5 20.71 -7.10 23.16
C ALA A 5 21.23 -5.64 23.06
N ASN A 6 22.51 -5.43 22.72
CA ASN A 6 23.16 -4.12 22.89
C ASN A 6 23.44 -3.35 21.59
N SER A 7 22.78 -3.66 20.46
CA SER A 7 22.86 -2.83 19.24
C SER A 7 21.63 -2.96 18.35
N VAL A 8 20.45 -2.89 18.95
CA VAL A 8 19.23 -2.73 18.13
C VAL A 8 19.22 -1.30 17.63
N TRP A 9 19.38 -1.13 16.30
CA TRP A 9 19.23 0.18 15.68
C TRP A 9 17.75 0.57 15.73
N GLU A 10 17.44 1.60 16.50
CA GLU A 10 16.11 2.17 16.57
C GLU A 10 16.08 3.44 15.72
N ASN A 11 15.15 3.49 14.77
CA ASN A 11 14.91 4.70 14.01
C ASN A 11 14.38 5.79 14.97
N LYS A 12 15.06 6.93 14.99
CA LYS A 12 14.65 8.08 15.83
C LYS A 12 13.36 8.74 15.33
N ASP A 13 12.99 8.49 14.08
CA ASP A 13 11.72 8.97 13.55
C ASP A 13 10.57 8.12 14.09
N GLN A 14 9.66 8.76 14.79
CA GLN A 14 8.42 8.13 15.22
C GLN A 14 7.36 8.30 14.13
N TYR A 15 6.79 7.19 13.68
CA TYR A 15 5.68 7.18 12.73
C TYR A 15 4.35 7.01 13.44
N ASP A 16 3.29 7.52 12.84
CA ASP A 16 1.95 7.21 13.30
C ASP A 16 1.52 5.84 12.78
N ILE A 17 1.80 5.56 11.51
CA ILE A 17 1.34 4.35 10.82
C ILE A 17 2.49 3.71 10.04
N ALA A 18 2.62 2.39 10.17
CA ALA A 18 3.45 1.55 9.32
C ALA A 18 2.56 0.71 8.39
N VAL A 19 2.80 0.77 7.08
CA VAL A 19 2.13 -0.04 6.08
C VAL A 19 3.11 -1.11 5.58
N VAL A 20 2.75 -2.37 5.72
CA VAL A 20 3.60 -3.50 5.30
C VAL A 20 3.06 -4.09 4.02
N GLY A 21 3.83 -3.95 2.94
CA GLY A 21 3.45 -4.35 1.59
C GLY A 21 3.10 -3.17 0.70
N ALA A 22 3.59 -3.18 -0.54
CA ALA A 22 3.41 -2.13 -1.54
C ALA A 22 2.69 -2.64 -2.80
N GLY A 23 1.80 -3.63 -2.64
CA GLY A 23 0.79 -3.96 -3.65
C GLY A 23 -0.26 -2.86 -3.76
N HIS A 24 -1.29 -3.07 -4.58
CA HIS A 24 -2.33 -2.05 -4.78
C HIS A 24 -3.00 -1.60 -3.46
N ALA A 25 -3.31 -2.53 -2.57
CA ALA A 25 -3.91 -2.23 -1.27
C ALA A 25 -2.97 -1.41 -0.37
N GLY A 26 -1.68 -1.76 -0.35
CA GLY A 26 -0.69 -1.03 0.43
C GLY A 26 -0.46 0.39 -0.08
N CYS A 27 -0.43 0.59 -1.41
CA CYS A 27 -0.33 1.91 -2.02
C CYS A 27 -1.50 2.81 -1.62
N GLU A 28 -2.74 2.30 -1.75
CA GLU A 28 -3.95 3.05 -1.37
C GLU A 28 -3.98 3.36 0.13
N ALA A 29 -3.63 2.38 0.98
CA ALA A 29 -3.57 2.58 2.43
C ALA A 29 -2.53 3.63 2.83
N ALA A 30 -1.32 3.58 2.26
CA ALA A 30 -0.25 4.52 2.54
C ALA A 30 -0.61 5.95 2.11
N LEU A 31 -1.16 6.12 0.90
CA LEU A 31 -1.62 7.41 0.40
C LEU A 31 -2.77 7.98 1.25
N ALA A 32 -3.75 7.15 1.61
CA ALA A 32 -4.85 7.57 2.45
C ALA A 32 -4.37 8.08 3.82
N CYS A 33 -3.48 7.32 4.48
CA CYS A 33 -2.92 7.71 5.77
C CYS A 33 -2.13 9.02 5.70
N ALA A 34 -1.24 9.14 4.70
CA ALA A 34 -0.41 10.33 4.51
C ALA A 34 -1.26 11.58 4.20
N ARG A 35 -2.28 11.45 3.36
CA ARG A 35 -3.23 12.54 3.01
C ARG A 35 -4.11 12.98 4.18
N LEU A 36 -4.37 12.07 5.13
CA LEU A 36 -5.02 12.41 6.39
C LEU A 36 -4.08 13.10 7.40
N GLY A 37 -2.81 13.32 7.03
CA GLY A 37 -1.82 14.02 7.85
C GLY A 37 -1.06 13.12 8.82
N PHE A 38 -1.18 11.79 8.73
CA PHE A 38 -0.40 10.87 9.54
C PHE A 38 1.01 10.69 8.96
N LYS A 39 2.04 10.78 9.81
CA LYS A 39 3.40 10.43 9.43
C LYS A 39 3.48 8.92 9.18
N THR A 40 3.55 8.54 7.92
CA THR A 40 3.39 7.16 7.46
C THR A 40 4.70 6.63 6.91
N VAL A 41 5.02 5.37 7.18
CA VAL A 41 6.10 4.62 6.53
C VAL A 41 5.52 3.40 5.83
N MET A 42 5.89 3.19 4.56
CA MET A 42 5.53 2.01 3.79
C MET A 42 6.75 1.13 3.55
N PHE A 43 6.63 -0.16 3.82
CA PHE A 43 7.67 -1.16 3.63
C PHE A 43 7.38 -2.04 2.41
N THR A 44 8.41 -2.28 1.62
CA THR A 44 8.37 -3.22 0.50
C THR A 44 9.70 -3.96 0.39
N VAL A 45 9.67 -5.20 -0.07
CA VAL A 45 10.90 -5.97 -0.35
C VAL A 45 11.61 -5.47 -1.61
N SER A 46 10.88 -4.84 -2.54
CA SER A 46 11.44 -4.21 -3.73
C SER A 46 10.62 -3.01 -4.15
N VAL A 47 11.27 -1.88 -4.33
CA VAL A 47 10.60 -0.66 -4.85
C VAL A 47 10.18 -0.80 -6.31
N ASP A 48 10.82 -1.69 -7.06
CA ASP A 48 10.48 -1.96 -8.46
C ASP A 48 9.22 -2.83 -8.60
N SER A 49 8.74 -3.42 -7.49
CA SER A 49 7.50 -4.20 -7.44
C SER A 49 6.30 -3.43 -6.88
N ILE A 50 6.44 -2.13 -6.65
CA ILE A 50 5.33 -1.27 -6.20
C ILE A 50 4.20 -1.33 -7.23
N ALA A 51 2.97 -1.61 -6.76
CA ALA A 51 1.76 -1.72 -7.56
C ALA A 51 1.91 -2.64 -8.79
N LEU A 52 2.72 -3.70 -8.66
CA LEU A 52 2.98 -4.63 -9.75
C LEU A 52 1.68 -5.34 -10.17
N MET A 53 1.50 -5.46 -11.48
CA MET A 53 0.41 -6.23 -12.11
C MET A 53 0.94 -7.55 -12.66
N PRO A 54 1.06 -8.63 -11.86
CA PRO A 54 1.72 -9.87 -12.26
C PRO A 54 0.94 -10.64 -13.34
N CYS A 55 -0.37 -10.51 -13.34
CA CYS A 55 -1.26 -11.17 -14.32
C CYS A 55 -1.61 -10.23 -15.49
N ASN A 56 -2.87 -10.25 -15.93
CA ASN A 56 -3.36 -9.33 -16.95
C ASN A 56 -3.43 -7.90 -16.38
N PRO A 57 -2.80 -6.92 -17.03
CA PRO A 57 -2.72 -5.55 -16.52
C PRO A 57 -4.04 -4.80 -16.77
N ASN A 58 -5.11 -5.23 -16.13
CA ASN A 58 -6.43 -4.64 -16.30
C ASN A 58 -6.95 -4.07 -14.99
N ILE A 59 -7.45 -2.86 -15.05
CA ILE A 59 -8.22 -2.21 -13.98
C ILE A 59 -9.68 -2.15 -14.42
N GLY A 60 -10.60 -2.48 -13.50
CA GLY A 60 -12.03 -2.50 -13.78
C GLY A 60 -12.54 -3.86 -14.26
N GLY A 61 -13.66 -3.84 -15.01
CA GLY A 61 -14.40 -5.04 -15.44
C GLY A 61 -15.61 -5.34 -14.56
N SER A 62 -16.32 -6.44 -14.88
CA SER A 62 -17.69 -6.72 -14.37
C SER A 62 -17.84 -6.77 -12.85
N SER A 63 -16.80 -7.08 -12.10
CA SER A 63 -16.86 -7.14 -10.62
C SER A 63 -15.93 -6.15 -9.95
N LYS A 64 -14.91 -5.66 -10.66
CA LYS A 64 -13.87 -4.80 -10.10
C LYS A 64 -14.11 -3.32 -10.36
N GLY A 65 -14.80 -2.98 -11.45
CA GLY A 65 -15.03 -1.58 -11.84
C GLY A 65 -15.81 -0.77 -10.80
N HIS A 66 -16.74 -1.38 -10.08
CA HIS A 66 -17.48 -0.73 -9.00
C HIS A 66 -16.54 -0.38 -7.82
N LEU A 67 -15.70 -1.32 -7.40
CA LEU A 67 -14.74 -1.10 -6.32
C LEU A 67 -13.73 0.00 -6.67
N VAL A 68 -13.23 0.04 -7.91
CA VAL A 68 -12.33 1.11 -8.36
C VAL A 68 -13.01 2.48 -8.28
N LYS A 69 -14.28 2.57 -8.69
CA LYS A 69 -15.05 3.83 -8.58
C LYS A 69 -15.31 4.24 -7.14
N GLU A 70 -15.55 3.29 -6.24
CA GLU A 70 -15.72 3.56 -4.82
C GLU A 70 -14.43 4.08 -4.19
N ILE A 71 -13.29 3.45 -4.52
CA ILE A 71 -11.96 3.90 -4.09
C ILE A 71 -11.68 5.32 -4.63
N ASP A 72 -11.94 5.56 -5.90
CA ASP A 72 -11.75 6.87 -6.54
C ASP A 72 -12.62 7.95 -5.88
N ALA A 73 -13.89 7.65 -5.60
CA ALA A 73 -14.80 8.55 -4.89
C ALA A 73 -14.31 8.92 -3.47
N LEU A 74 -13.55 8.05 -2.83
CA LEU A 74 -12.90 8.29 -1.53
C LEU A 74 -11.54 9.00 -1.66
N GLY A 75 -11.13 9.38 -2.87
CA GLY A 75 -9.85 10.06 -3.12
C GLY A 75 -8.69 9.12 -3.39
N GLY A 76 -8.95 7.84 -3.70
CA GLY A 76 -7.93 6.86 -4.07
C GLY A 76 -7.17 7.21 -5.34
N GLU A 77 -6.10 6.48 -5.61
CA GLU A 77 -5.16 6.82 -6.68
C GLU A 77 -5.23 5.85 -7.88
N MET A 78 -5.70 4.63 -7.68
CA MET A 78 -5.75 3.60 -8.72
C MET A 78 -6.46 4.08 -10.00
N GLY A 79 -7.60 4.76 -9.86
CA GLY A 79 -8.36 5.33 -10.98
C GLY A 79 -7.58 6.38 -11.75
N LYS A 80 -6.90 7.27 -11.04
CA LYS A 80 -6.10 8.35 -11.64
C LYS A 80 -4.85 7.84 -12.35
N VAL A 81 -4.18 6.85 -11.76
CA VAL A 81 -2.98 6.24 -12.37
C VAL A 81 -3.34 5.45 -13.62
N ILE A 82 -4.45 4.68 -13.61
CA ILE A 82 -4.86 3.95 -14.81
C ILE A 82 -5.27 4.91 -15.93
N ASP A 83 -5.90 6.05 -15.63
CA ASP A 83 -6.27 7.05 -16.62
C ASP A 83 -5.06 7.68 -17.33
N LYS A 84 -3.90 7.68 -16.71
CA LYS A 84 -2.64 8.14 -17.30
C LYS A 84 -1.89 7.06 -18.09
N THR A 85 -2.12 5.80 -17.77
CA THR A 85 -1.26 4.68 -18.23
C THR A 85 -2.01 3.60 -19.02
N PHE A 86 -3.31 3.80 -19.29
CA PHE A 86 -4.05 2.84 -20.10
C PHE A 86 -3.63 2.87 -21.57
N ILE A 87 -3.55 1.69 -22.17
CA ILE A 87 -3.30 1.50 -23.60
C ILE A 87 -4.60 1.19 -24.35
N GLN A 88 -5.61 0.66 -23.67
CA GLN A 88 -6.93 0.39 -24.22
C GLN A 88 -7.99 0.52 -23.12
N SER A 89 -9.10 1.16 -23.47
CA SER A 89 -10.30 1.23 -22.63
C SER A 89 -11.50 0.66 -23.40
N LYS A 90 -12.25 -0.24 -22.75
CA LYS A 90 -13.40 -0.90 -23.38
C LYS A 90 -14.54 -1.08 -22.40
N MET A 91 -15.77 -0.72 -22.86
CA MET A 91 -16.99 -1.06 -22.15
C MET A 91 -17.37 -2.52 -22.41
N LEU A 92 -17.45 -3.31 -21.33
CA LEU A 92 -17.88 -4.70 -21.37
C LEU A 92 -19.41 -4.81 -21.22
N ASN A 93 -19.96 -5.93 -21.69
CA ASN A 93 -21.38 -6.30 -21.53
C ASN A 93 -22.38 -5.31 -22.17
N GLN A 94 -21.99 -4.60 -23.22
CA GLN A 94 -22.87 -3.64 -23.91
C GLN A 94 -24.14 -4.26 -24.50
N SER A 95 -24.11 -5.55 -24.84
CA SER A 95 -25.26 -6.32 -25.32
C SER A 95 -26.25 -6.74 -24.21
N LYS A 96 -25.88 -6.50 -22.95
CA LYS A 96 -26.69 -6.80 -21.75
C LYS A 96 -27.18 -5.49 -21.14
N GLY A 97 -28.14 -5.54 -20.24
CA GLY A 97 -28.72 -4.33 -19.66
C GLY A 97 -27.68 -3.40 -18.99
N PRO A 98 -27.99 -2.08 -18.86
CA PRO A 98 -27.06 -1.07 -18.36
C PRO A 98 -26.47 -1.38 -16.98
N ALA A 99 -27.19 -2.14 -16.15
CA ALA A 99 -26.75 -2.51 -14.81
C ALA A 99 -25.46 -3.36 -14.78
N VAL A 100 -25.11 -4.02 -15.89
CA VAL A 100 -23.89 -4.86 -15.99
C VAL A 100 -22.83 -4.25 -16.93
N HIS A 101 -23.06 -3.03 -17.42
CA HIS A 101 -22.04 -2.29 -18.18
C HIS A 101 -20.84 -2.02 -17.27
N SER A 102 -19.65 -2.39 -17.71
CA SER A 102 -18.43 -2.29 -16.89
C SER A 102 -17.26 -1.82 -17.74
N LEU A 103 -16.68 -0.71 -17.34
CA LEU A 103 -15.47 -0.21 -17.96
C LEU A 103 -14.28 -1.09 -17.53
N ARG A 104 -13.46 -1.49 -18.50
CA ARG A 104 -12.18 -2.16 -18.29
C ARG A 104 -11.10 -1.41 -19.05
N ALA A 105 -10.08 -0.97 -18.32
CA ALA A 105 -8.88 -0.36 -18.86
C ALA A 105 -7.73 -1.34 -18.80
N GLN A 106 -7.02 -1.51 -19.89
CA GLN A 106 -5.77 -2.26 -19.95
C GLN A 106 -4.61 -1.29 -19.81
N ALA A 107 -3.74 -1.53 -18.82
CA ALA A 107 -2.58 -0.70 -18.53
C ALA A 107 -1.32 -1.17 -19.27
N ASP A 108 -0.41 -0.24 -19.54
CA ASP A 108 1.00 -0.59 -19.60
C ASP A 108 1.48 -0.91 -18.17
N LYS A 109 1.99 -2.14 -17.96
CA LYS A 109 2.41 -2.62 -16.64
C LYS A 109 3.53 -1.79 -16.03
N SER A 110 4.50 -1.45 -16.87
CA SER A 110 5.69 -0.72 -16.45
C SER A 110 5.34 0.73 -16.11
N ASP A 111 4.57 1.36 -16.96
CA ASP A 111 4.21 2.76 -16.77
C ASP A 111 3.23 2.95 -15.60
N TYR A 112 2.31 1.99 -15.39
CA TYR A 112 1.45 2.00 -14.21
C TYR A 112 2.24 1.93 -12.90
N SER A 113 3.19 0.98 -12.80
CA SER A 113 4.04 0.83 -11.62
C SER A 113 4.91 2.07 -11.39
N LYS A 114 5.53 2.62 -12.46
CA LYS A 114 6.34 3.84 -12.37
C LYS A 114 5.52 5.06 -11.93
N GLU A 115 4.33 5.24 -12.51
CA GLU A 115 3.48 6.37 -12.16
C GLU A 115 2.97 6.26 -10.71
N MET A 116 2.54 5.08 -10.26
CA MET A 116 2.16 4.87 -8.87
C MET A 116 3.32 5.13 -7.92
N ARG A 117 4.52 4.63 -8.25
CA ARG A 117 5.73 4.90 -7.46
C ARG A 117 6.02 6.40 -7.38
N ARG A 118 5.94 7.13 -8.51
CA ARG A 118 6.13 8.57 -8.54
C ARG A 118 5.15 9.29 -7.60
N VAL A 119 3.86 8.92 -7.64
CA VAL A 119 2.84 9.50 -6.75
C VAL A 119 3.16 9.26 -5.28
N LEU A 120 3.62 8.06 -4.94
CA LEU A 120 3.99 7.71 -3.56
C LEU A 120 5.25 8.46 -3.10
N GLU A 121 6.26 8.60 -3.97
CA GLU A 121 7.51 9.32 -3.65
C GLU A 121 7.30 10.84 -3.51
N GLU A 122 6.33 11.41 -4.24
CA GLU A 122 5.97 12.83 -4.16
C GLU A 122 4.99 13.16 -3.03
N GLN A 123 4.42 12.13 -2.35
CA GLN A 123 3.42 12.35 -1.32
C GLN A 123 4.06 12.82 -0.01
N ASP A 124 3.65 13.99 0.47
CA ASP A 124 4.02 14.47 1.81
C ASP A 124 3.58 13.50 2.90
N ASN A 125 4.33 13.47 4.00
CA ASN A 125 4.11 12.60 5.16
C ASN A 125 4.24 11.09 4.89
N LEU A 126 4.82 10.70 3.74
CA LEU A 126 5.02 9.29 3.38
C LEU A 126 6.50 8.99 3.12
N ASP A 127 7.05 8.08 3.90
CA ASP A 127 8.37 7.50 3.68
C ASP A 127 8.24 6.10 3.08
N ILE A 128 9.04 5.77 2.06
CA ILE A 128 9.14 4.43 1.49
C ILE A 128 10.45 3.80 1.94
N ARG A 129 10.39 2.57 2.43
CA ARG A 129 11.56 1.80 2.85
C ARG A 129 11.60 0.44 2.15
N GLN A 130 12.67 0.20 1.41
CA GLN A 130 12.92 -1.13 0.84
C GLN A 130 13.52 -2.03 1.91
N MET A 131 12.65 -2.66 2.67
CA MET A 131 13.01 -3.57 3.77
C MET A 131 11.90 -4.60 3.96
N GLU A 132 12.31 -5.80 4.39
CA GLU A 132 11.38 -6.85 4.79
C GLU A 132 11.05 -6.70 6.28
N VAL A 133 9.77 -6.57 6.60
CA VAL A 133 9.27 -6.58 7.98
C VAL A 133 9.07 -8.02 8.41
N THR A 134 9.67 -8.41 9.52
CA THR A 134 9.64 -9.78 10.05
C THR A 134 8.79 -9.91 11.30
N ASP A 135 8.57 -8.81 12.05
CA ASP A 135 7.81 -8.88 13.30
C ASP A 135 7.07 -7.56 13.60
N ILE A 136 6.03 -7.66 14.42
CA ILE A 136 5.29 -6.56 15.00
C ILE A 136 5.56 -6.53 16.48
N ILE A 137 6.14 -5.43 16.97
CA ILE A 137 6.46 -5.24 18.37
C ILE A 137 5.25 -4.65 19.09
N ALA A 138 4.81 -5.31 20.16
CA ALA A 138 3.73 -4.85 21.00
C ALA A 138 4.06 -5.04 22.49
N ASP A 139 3.40 -4.27 23.34
CA ASP A 139 3.48 -4.46 24.79
C ASP A 139 2.92 -5.81 25.23
N ASP A 140 3.21 -6.19 26.44
CA ASP A 140 2.50 -7.28 27.11
C ASP A 140 1.01 -6.97 27.20
N PRO A 141 0.14 -8.00 27.16
CA PRO A 141 -1.29 -7.79 27.26
C PRO A 141 -1.66 -7.15 28.61
N ASN A 142 -2.55 -6.15 28.55
CA ASN A 142 -3.13 -5.57 29.75
C ASN A 142 -4.13 -6.55 30.41
N GLU A 143 -4.77 -6.15 31.51
CA GLU A 143 -5.77 -6.95 32.24
C GLU A 143 -6.94 -7.42 31.35
N SER A 144 -7.25 -6.68 30.28
CA SER A 144 -8.27 -7.03 29.29
C SER A 144 -7.75 -7.85 28.11
N GLY A 145 -6.48 -8.28 28.14
CA GLY A 145 -5.85 -9.04 27.06
C GLY A 145 -5.44 -8.20 25.83
N ILE A 146 -5.58 -6.88 25.90
CA ILE A 146 -5.25 -5.96 24.77
C ILE A 146 -3.77 -5.63 24.80
N ARG A 147 -3.10 -5.74 23.65
CA ARG A 147 -1.70 -5.37 23.43
C ARG A 147 -1.63 -4.06 22.62
N LYS A 148 -0.76 -3.16 23.03
CA LYS A 148 -0.52 -1.90 22.34
C LYS A 148 0.68 -2.05 21.41
N ILE A 149 0.54 -1.63 20.15
CA ILE A 149 1.61 -1.61 19.17
C ILE A 149 2.68 -0.59 19.58
N LYS A 150 3.96 -1.00 19.44
CA LYS A 150 5.15 -0.16 19.65
C LYS A 150 5.88 0.12 18.34
N GLY A 151 5.84 -0.80 17.39
CA GLY A 151 6.55 -0.65 16.14
C GLY A 151 6.59 -1.93 15.32
N VAL A 152 7.39 -1.90 14.28
CA VAL A 152 7.72 -3.06 13.44
C VAL A 152 9.23 -3.30 13.46
N GLN A 153 9.62 -4.56 13.33
CA GLN A 153 11.02 -4.96 13.19
C GLN A 153 11.27 -5.48 11.78
N THR A 154 12.39 -5.09 11.20
CA THR A 154 12.83 -5.55 9.88
C THR A 154 13.78 -6.74 9.99
N TYR A 155 13.99 -7.45 8.88
CA TYR A 155 14.94 -8.57 8.79
C TYR A 155 16.38 -8.20 9.24
N SER A 156 16.79 -6.96 9.00
CA SER A 156 18.10 -6.45 9.47
C SER A 156 18.16 -6.21 10.99
N GLY A 157 17.05 -6.39 11.71
CA GLY A 157 16.93 -6.10 13.14
C GLY A 157 16.62 -4.64 13.48
N ALA A 158 16.44 -3.77 12.48
CA ALA A 158 16.07 -2.38 12.72
C ALA A 158 14.61 -2.27 13.19
N ILE A 159 14.37 -1.42 14.18
CA ILE A 159 13.05 -1.17 14.74
C ILE A 159 12.55 0.20 14.26
N TYR A 160 11.33 0.24 13.79
CA TYR A 160 10.60 1.45 13.40
C TYR A 160 9.42 1.67 14.33
N PRO A 161 9.52 2.63 15.27
CA PRO A 161 8.43 2.93 16.19
C PRO A 161 7.21 3.45 15.44
N CYS A 162 6.02 2.91 15.73
CA CYS A 162 4.76 3.37 15.17
C CYS A 162 3.59 3.08 16.12
N LYS A 163 2.48 3.78 15.91
CA LYS A 163 1.27 3.66 16.75
C LYS A 163 0.29 2.61 16.20
N ALA A 164 0.31 2.38 14.89
CA ALA A 164 -0.54 1.41 14.22
C ALA A 164 0.19 0.75 13.05
N VAL A 165 -0.25 -0.46 12.70
CA VAL A 165 0.30 -1.24 11.57
C VAL A 165 -0.86 -1.68 10.67
N ILE A 166 -0.68 -1.50 9.35
CA ILE A 166 -1.58 -1.99 8.32
C ILE A 166 -0.84 -3.08 7.53
N LEU A 167 -1.36 -4.30 7.54
CA LEU A 167 -0.80 -5.43 6.81
C LEU A 167 -1.48 -5.56 5.45
N CYS A 168 -0.67 -5.46 4.38
CA CYS A 168 -1.09 -5.56 2.97
C CYS A 168 -0.19 -6.51 2.18
N THR A 169 0.20 -7.64 2.82
CA THR A 169 1.10 -8.67 2.25
C THR A 169 0.36 -9.61 1.30
#